data_f05367b5e365d82cd830dd2d1c0fb51e
#
_entry.id   f05367b5e365d82cd830dd2d1c0fb51e
#
_cell.length_a   1.000
_cell.length_b   1.000
_cell.length_c   1.000
_cell.angle_alpha   90.00
_cell.angle_beta   90.00
_cell.angle_gamma   90.00
#
_symmetry.space_group_name_H-M   'P 1'
#
loop_
_entity.id
_entity.type
_entity.pdbx_description
1 polymer ?
#
loop_
_entity_poly.entity_id
_entity_poly.type
_entity_poly.pdbx_seq_one_letter_code
_entity_poly.pdbx_strand_id
1 'polypeptide(L)'
;MEHKHHGKSSAKFLDSEEILSDLNLKGDETFLDAGCGDGYISKKAIEKYLPNGKVYAVDSYPESVNDLKNFIAENSLDNLIAIEADITEGIFEVDDGSVDVVFMLNVFHGFKQSNQREDVINEFKRIIKSDGKIAIMEFKPVEMDWGPPIDIRISHAELEKIFGDYGLKKTYLNVDIGKDIGETKSHYLIIFEKE
;
A
#
# COMPACT_ATOMS: atom_id res chain seq x y z
N MET A 1 -9.53 20.33 8.22
CA MET A 1 -10.23 19.86 6.99
C MET A 1 -9.77 18.44 6.74
N GLU A 2 -10.65 17.47 6.91
CA GLU A 2 -10.34 16.08 6.54
C GLU A 2 -10.06 16.02 5.05
N HIS A 3 -8.86 15.63 4.65
CA HIS A 3 -8.55 15.28 3.27
C HIS A 3 -9.20 13.93 2.95
N LYS A 4 -10.45 13.98 2.48
CA LYS A 4 -11.14 12.80 1.97
C LYS A 4 -10.62 12.48 0.57
N HIS A 5 -9.66 11.58 0.47
CA HIS A 5 -9.21 10.99 -0.79
C HIS A 5 -10.15 9.84 -1.19
N HIS A 6 -11.39 10.18 -1.59
CA HIS A 6 -12.33 9.18 -2.07
C HIS A 6 -12.06 8.83 -3.53
N GLY A 7 -11.77 7.55 -3.81
CA GLY A 7 -11.90 6.94 -5.12
C GLY A 7 -11.04 7.46 -6.27
N LYS A 8 -9.89 8.09 -6.00
CA LYS A 8 -8.97 8.51 -7.07
C LYS A 8 -7.99 7.39 -7.40
N SER A 9 -8.21 6.75 -8.56
CA SER A 9 -7.29 5.74 -9.08
C SER A 9 -5.89 6.30 -9.34
N SER A 10 -4.86 5.61 -8.88
CA SER A 10 -3.45 5.89 -9.20
C SER A 10 -3.08 5.48 -10.64
N ALA A 11 -3.93 4.72 -11.33
CA ALA A 11 -3.73 4.25 -12.70
C ALA A 11 -3.47 5.36 -13.73
N LYS A 12 -3.88 6.61 -13.44
CA LYS A 12 -3.69 7.74 -14.35
C LYS A 12 -2.26 8.25 -14.43
N PHE A 13 -1.43 7.93 -13.43
CA PHE A 13 -0.07 8.50 -13.34
C PHE A 13 1.00 7.50 -12.91
N LEU A 14 0.63 6.28 -12.54
CA LEU A 14 1.56 5.26 -12.09
C LEU A 14 1.40 4.00 -12.92
N ASP A 15 2.51 3.33 -13.18
CA ASP A 15 2.55 2.02 -13.84
C ASP A 15 2.60 0.92 -12.77
N SER A 16 1.53 0.10 -12.71
CA SER A 16 1.46 -1.01 -11.77
C SER A 16 2.51 -2.10 -12.03
N GLU A 17 2.99 -2.24 -13.26
CA GLU A 17 4.04 -3.21 -13.57
C GLU A 17 5.40 -2.74 -13.04
N GLU A 18 5.72 -1.45 -13.20
CA GLU A 18 6.90 -0.85 -12.57
C GLU A 18 6.89 -1.07 -11.05
N ILE A 19 5.76 -0.78 -10.39
CA ILE A 19 5.60 -0.92 -8.94
C ILE A 19 5.75 -2.37 -8.48
N LEU A 20 4.98 -3.28 -9.09
CA LEU A 20 4.94 -4.68 -8.65
C LEU A 20 6.25 -5.43 -8.94
N SER A 21 6.98 -5.05 -10.00
CA SER A 21 8.30 -5.63 -10.30
C SER A 21 9.33 -5.34 -9.20
N ASP A 22 9.27 -4.16 -8.59
CA ASP A 22 10.15 -3.77 -7.47
C ASP A 22 9.89 -4.57 -6.18
N LEU A 23 8.68 -5.12 -6.04
CA LEU A 23 8.34 -5.94 -4.87
C LEU A 23 8.96 -7.34 -4.90
N ASN A 24 9.52 -7.78 -6.03
CA ASN A 24 10.16 -9.09 -6.19
C ASN A 24 9.29 -10.24 -5.65
N LEU A 25 8.03 -10.31 -6.12
CA LEU A 25 7.06 -11.34 -5.77
C LEU A 25 7.42 -12.67 -6.42
N LYS A 26 7.23 -13.80 -5.70
CA LYS A 26 7.57 -15.16 -6.14
C LYS A 26 6.40 -15.90 -6.80
N GLY A 27 5.16 -15.41 -6.58
CA GLY A 27 3.96 -15.92 -7.23
C GLY A 27 2.98 -16.67 -6.34
N ASP A 28 3.33 -16.93 -5.09
CA ASP A 28 2.54 -17.70 -4.12
C ASP A 28 2.29 -16.97 -2.79
N GLU A 29 2.68 -15.69 -2.71
CA GLU A 29 2.53 -14.89 -1.50
C GLU A 29 1.08 -14.56 -1.19
N THR A 30 0.81 -14.39 0.11
CA THR A 30 -0.33 -13.63 0.61
C THR A 30 0.03 -12.15 0.63
N PHE A 31 -0.62 -11.38 -0.21
CA PHE A 31 -0.40 -9.95 -0.42
C PHE A 31 -1.57 -9.15 0.14
N LEU A 32 -1.31 -8.07 0.87
CA LEU A 32 -2.34 -7.16 1.35
C LEU A 32 -2.10 -5.76 0.78
N ASP A 33 -3.06 -5.26 0.03
CA ASP A 33 -3.11 -3.89 -0.53
C ASP A 33 -3.91 -2.99 0.43
N ALA A 34 -3.19 -2.19 1.22
CA ALA A 34 -3.76 -1.36 2.27
C ALA A 34 -4.11 0.03 1.75
N GLY A 35 -5.41 0.33 1.68
CA GLY A 35 -5.95 1.51 0.99
C GLY A 35 -6.00 1.27 -0.51
N CYS A 36 -6.60 0.14 -0.92
CA CYS A 36 -6.57 -0.34 -2.31
C CYS A 36 -7.35 0.53 -3.31
N GLY A 37 -8.22 1.43 -2.83
CA GLY A 37 -9.07 2.25 -3.67
C GLY A 37 -9.89 1.42 -4.66
N ASP A 38 -9.75 1.69 -5.96
CA ASP A 38 -10.42 0.94 -7.03
C ASP A 38 -9.81 -0.45 -7.33
N GLY A 39 -8.84 -0.88 -6.54
CA GLY A 39 -8.15 -2.16 -6.69
C GLY A 39 -7.14 -2.19 -7.84
N TYR A 40 -6.61 -1.05 -8.28
CA TYR A 40 -5.68 -0.96 -9.40
C TYR A 40 -4.46 -1.87 -9.24
N ILE A 41 -3.81 -1.85 -8.08
CA ILE A 41 -2.65 -2.70 -7.78
C ILE A 41 -3.10 -4.14 -7.51
N SER A 42 -4.15 -4.34 -6.71
CA SER A 42 -4.68 -5.66 -6.37
C SER A 42 -5.04 -6.50 -7.60
N LYS A 43 -5.75 -5.90 -8.58
CA LYS A 43 -6.13 -6.54 -9.83
C LYS A 43 -4.91 -6.96 -10.66
N LYS A 44 -3.92 -6.08 -10.79
CA LYS A 44 -2.69 -6.37 -11.52
C LYS A 44 -1.83 -7.41 -10.81
N ALA A 45 -1.77 -7.36 -9.48
CA ALA A 45 -1.05 -8.33 -8.67
C ALA A 45 -1.57 -9.76 -8.91
N ILE A 46 -2.89 -9.96 -8.82
CA ILE A 46 -3.48 -11.28 -9.01
C ILE A 46 -3.42 -11.78 -10.47
N GLU A 47 -3.56 -10.86 -11.43
CA GLU A 47 -3.51 -11.20 -12.85
C GLU A 47 -2.13 -11.71 -13.28
N LYS A 48 -1.06 -11.11 -12.81
CA LYS A 48 0.27 -11.29 -13.40
C LYS A 48 1.34 -11.77 -12.43
N TYR A 49 1.28 -11.38 -11.17
CA TYR A 49 2.38 -11.58 -10.22
C TYR A 49 2.11 -12.66 -9.18
N LEU A 50 0.85 -12.96 -8.89
CA LEU A 50 0.45 -13.90 -7.84
C LEU A 50 -0.50 -15.00 -8.35
N PRO A 51 -0.12 -15.76 -9.37
CA PRO A 51 -1.01 -16.77 -9.97
C PRO A 51 -1.41 -17.89 -9.00
N ASN A 52 -0.60 -18.17 -7.98
CA ASN A 52 -0.86 -19.15 -6.92
C ASN A 52 -0.98 -18.50 -5.54
N GLY A 53 -0.92 -17.17 -5.48
CA GLY A 53 -1.00 -16.39 -4.27
C GLY A 53 -2.42 -15.97 -3.92
N LYS A 54 -2.52 -15.14 -2.90
CA LYS A 54 -3.78 -14.56 -2.41
C LYS A 54 -3.62 -13.06 -2.22
N VAL A 55 -4.64 -12.29 -2.58
CA VAL A 55 -4.67 -10.83 -2.40
C VAL A 55 -5.82 -10.44 -1.49
N TYR A 56 -5.51 -9.74 -0.41
CA TYR A 56 -6.47 -8.96 0.38
C TYR A 56 -6.40 -7.50 -0.08
N ALA A 57 -7.50 -6.98 -0.59
CA ALA A 57 -7.65 -5.58 -0.99
C ALA A 57 -8.51 -4.86 0.05
N VAL A 58 -7.89 -4.01 0.85
CA VAL A 58 -8.51 -3.36 2.01
C VAL A 58 -8.70 -1.88 1.77
N ASP A 59 -9.90 -1.38 1.96
CA ASP A 59 -10.20 0.06 1.93
C ASP A 59 -11.34 0.40 2.90
N SER A 60 -11.32 1.60 3.44
CA SER A 60 -12.39 2.10 4.32
C SER A 60 -13.57 2.71 3.55
N TYR A 61 -13.48 2.85 2.22
CA TYR A 61 -14.51 3.46 1.41
C TYR A 61 -15.45 2.41 0.80
N PRO A 62 -16.72 2.32 1.29
CA PRO A 62 -17.64 1.23 0.93
C PRO A 62 -17.92 1.11 -0.57
N GLU A 63 -17.99 2.24 -1.29
CA GLU A 63 -18.27 2.22 -2.74
C GLU A 63 -17.16 1.53 -3.51
N SER A 64 -15.88 1.87 -3.23
CA SER A 64 -14.73 1.24 -3.87
C SER A 64 -14.66 -0.26 -3.58
N VAL A 65 -14.93 -0.65 -2.33
CA VAL A 65 -14.95 -2.06 -1.92
C VAL A 65 -16.07 -2.83 -2.62
N ASN A 66 -17.26 -2.24 -2.72
CA ASN A 66 -18.40 -2.88 -3.40
C ASN A 66 -18.14 -3.02 -4.90
N ASP A 67 -17.56 -2.00 -5.56
CA ASP A 67 -17.18 -2.08 -6.97
C ASP A 67 -16.15 -3.18 -7.20
N LEU A 68 -15.17 -3.31 -6.30
CA LEU A 68 -14.18 -4.38 -6.37
C LEU A 68 -14.79 -5.76 -6.11
N LYS A 69 -15.72 -5.92 -5.18
CA LYS A 69 -16.49 -7.17 -4.97
C LYS A 69 -17.26 -7.58 -6.20
N ASN A 70 -17.91 -6.63 -6.89
CA ASN A 70 -18.61 -6.89 -8.15
C ASN A 70 -17.63 -7.38 -9.24
N PHE A 71 -16.49 -6.68 -9.40
CA PHE A 71 -15.44 -7.10 -10.33
C PHE A 71 -14.92 -8.50 -10.04
N ILE A 72 -14.68 -8.86 -8.78
CA ILE A 72 -14.26 -10.20 -8.34
C ILE A 72 -15.28 -11.25 -8.75
N ALA A 73 -16.55 -11.00 -8.49
CA ALA A 73 -17.65 -11.94 -8.82
C ALA A 73 -17.79 -12.12 -10.35
N GLU A 74 -17.75 -11.04 -11.12
CA GLU A 74 -17.88 -11.06 -12.58
C GLU A 74 -16.70 -11.82 -13.26
N ASN A 75 -15.50 -11.78 -12.65
CA ASN A 75 -14.30 -12.43 -13.19
C ASN A 75 -13.97 -13.78 -12.51
N SER A 76 -14.80 -14.23 -11.55
CA SER A 76 -14.60 -15.48 -10.80
C SER A 76 -13.21 -15.60 -10.16
N LEU A 77 -12.78 -14.54 -9.48
CA LEU A 77 -11.47 -14.46 -8.86
C LEU A 77 -11.53 -14.93 -7.40
N ASP A 78 -11.30 -16.22 -7.16
CA ASP A 78 -11.40 -16.83 -5.83
C ASP A 78 -10.27 -16.42 -4.87
N ASN A 79 -9.16 -15.92 -5.39
CA ASN A 79 -7.95 -15.56 -4.66
C ASN A 79 -7.73 -14.03 -4.48
N LEU A 80 -8.70 -13.20 -4.89
CA LEU A 80 -8.77 -11.78 -4.58
C LEU A 80 -9.96 -11.51 -3.66
N ILE A 81 -9.70 -10.96 -2.48
CA ILE A 81 -10.70 -10.72 -1.43
C ILE A 81 -10.74 -9.23 -1.11
N ALA A 82 -11.88 -8.58 -1.34
CA ALA A 82 -12.10 -7.18 -0.99
C ALA A 82 -12.71 -7.06 0.41
N ILE A 83 -12.04 -6.30 1.28
CA ILE A 83 -12.40 -6.09 2.69
C ILE A 83 -12.70 -4.61 2.92
N GLU A 84 -13.85 -4.31 3.53
CA GLU A 84 -14.18 -2.99 4.03
C GLU A 84 -13.70 -2.87 5.48
N ALA A 85 -12.60 -2.13 5.69
CA ALA A 85 -12.06 -1.91 7.03
C ALA A 85 -11.30 -0.59 7.13
N ASP A 86 -11.39 0.05 8.30
CA ASP A 86 -10.47 1.11 8.70
C ASP A 86 -9.22 0.46 9.31
N ILE A 87 -8.09 0.62 8.65
CA ILE A 87 -6.81 0.01 9.06
C ILE A 87 -6.41 0.47 10.47
N THR A 88 -6.84 1.66 10.90
CA THR A 88 -6.55 2.18 12.23
C THR A 88 -7.35 1.49 13.35
N GLU A 89 -8.42 0.79 13.00
CA GLU A 89 -9.25 0.00 13.92
C GLU A 89 -8.91 -1.49 13.88
N GLY A 90 -8.07 -1.91 12.91
CA GLY A 90 -7.66 -3.30 12.68
C GLY A 90 -8.41 -3.99 11.55
N ILE A 91 -7.77 -4.97 10.92
CA ILE A 91 -8.31 -5.78 9.81
C ILE A 91 -8.64 -7.17 10.35
N PHE A 92 -9.80 -7.30 10.99
CA PHE A 92 -10.18 -8.50 11.74
C PHE A 92 -10.32 -9.77 10.89
N GLU A 93 -10.51 -9.64 9.58
CA GLU A 93 -10.58 -10.76 8.62
C GLU A 93 -9.20 -11.33 8.27
N VAL A 94 -8.12 -10.71 8.74
CA VAL A 94 -6.75 -11.12 8.46
C VAL A 94 -6.08 -11.60 9.73
N ASP A 95 -5.66 -12.87 9.73
CA ASP A 95 -5.02 -13.51 10.89
C ASP A 95 -3.63 -12.95 11.18
N ASP A 96 -3.19 -13.07 12.43
CA ASP A 96 -1.84 -12.73 12.88
C ASP A 96 -0.79 -13.52 12.10
N GLY A 97 0.27 -12.85 11.64
CA GLY A 97 1.40 -13.50 10.98
C GLY A 97 1.03 -14.29 9.71
N SER A 98 0.01 -13.87 8.98
CA SER A 98 -0.51 -14.59 7.80
C SER A 98 -0.12 -13.96 6.46
N VAL A 99 0.38 -12.71 6.46
CA VAL A 99 0.65 -11.92 5.25
C VAL A 99 2.16 -11.89 4.95
N ASP A 100 2.53 -12.22 3.72
CA ASP A 100 3.93 -12.15 3.26
C ASP A 100 4.33 -10.72 2.90
N VAL A 101 3.42 -9.97 2.26
CA VAL A 101 3.66 -8.60 1.80
C VAL A 101 2.47 -7.71 2.13
N VAL A 102 2.69 -6.71 2.97
CA VAL A 102 1.79 -5.56 3.09
C VAL A 102 2.28 -4.47 2.16
N PHE A 103 1.42 -3.99 1.29
CA PHE A 103 1.69 -2.88 0.38
C PHE A 103 0.73 -1.72 0.64
N MET A 104 1.24 -0.50 0.62
CA MET A 104 0.43 0.71 0.76
C MET A 104 0.91 1.77 -0.24
N LEU A 105 -0.01 2.28 -1.06
CA LEU A 105 0.27 3.25 -2.10
C LEU A 105 -0.48 4.56 -1.87
N ASN A 106 0.25 5.65 -1.61
CA ASN A 106 -0.31 7.01 -1.49
C ASN A 106 -1.38 7.16 -0.39
N VAL A 107 -1.22 6.45 0.72
CA VAL A 107 -2.16 6.46 1.85
C VAL A 107 -1.51 6.93 3.14
N PHE A 108 -0.25 6.55 3.42
CA PHE A 108 0.39 6.76 4.72
C PHE A 108 0.52 8.24 5.09
N HIS A 109 0.67 9.14 4.11
CA HIS A 109 0.69 10.58 4.35
C HIS A 109 -0.60 11.09 5.01
N GLY A 110 -1.74 10.44 4.80
CA GLY A 110 -3.01 10.77 5.46
C GLY A 110 -2.97 10.63 6.97
N PHE A 111 -2.10 9.79 7.51
CA PHE A 111 -1.90 9.61 8.95
C PHE A 111 -0.86 10.58 9.54
N LYS A 112 -0.21 11.44 8.72
CA LYS A 112 0.81 12.39 9.21
C LYS A 112 0.27 13.37 10.23
N GLN A 113 -0.98 13.81 10.07
CA GLN A 113 -1.63 14.79 10.95
C GLN A 113 -2.50 14.13 12.04
N SER A 114 -2.66 12.83 12.02
CA SER A 114 -3.41 12.06 13.02
C SER A 114 -2.45 11.26 13.91
N ASN A 115 -2.86 10.97 15.14
CA ASN A 115 -2.10 10.08 16.04
C ASN A 115 -2.26 8.59 15.64
N GLN A 116 -2.86 8.29 14.49
CA GLN A 116 -3.21 6.95 14.03
C GLN A 116 -2.06 6.17 13.37
N ARG A 117 -0.87 6.77 13.21
CA ARG A 117 0.30 6.07 12.63
C ARG A 117 0.71 4.86 13.44
N GLU A 118 0.63 4.97 14.77
CA GLU A 118 0.94 3.87 15.68
C GLU A 118 0.01 2.69 15.46
N ASP A 119 -1.30 2.96 15.36
CA ASP A 119 -2.31 1.92 15.15
C ASP A 119 -2.08 1.18 13.83
N VAL A 120 -1.82 1.93 12.74
CA VAL A 120 -1.52 1.36 11.42
C VAL A 120 -0.25 0.49 11.44
N ILE A 121 0.84 0.98 12.05
CA ILE A 121 2.11 0.25 12.09
C ILE A 121 1.96 -1.01 12.95
N ASN A 122 1.27 -0.93 14.08
CA ASN A 122 1.02 -2.07 14.95
C ASN A 122 0.16 -3.11 14.24
N GLU A 123 -0.86 -2.70 13.48
CA GLU A 123 -1.67 -3.61 12.68
C GLU A 123 -0.83 -4.31 11.60
N PHE A 124 0.00 -3.59 10.87
CA PHE A 124 0.91 -4.20 9.89
C PHE A 124 1.86 -5.20 10.54
N LYS A 125 2.41 -4.86 11.71
CA LYS A 125 3.27 -5.78 12.48
C LYS A 125 2.52 -7.02 12.96
N ARG A 126 1.24 -6.91 13.31
CA ARG A 126 0.39 -8.03 13.71
C ARG A 126 0.21 -9.02 12.56
N ILE A 127 -0.19 -8.52 11.38
CA ILE A 127 -0.58 -9.36 10.24
C ILE A 127 0.59 -9.93 9.46
N ILE A 128 1.76 -9.25 9.40
CA ILE A 128 2.89 -9.77 8.62
C ILE A 128 3.55 -10.96 9.30
N LYS A 129 3.99 -11.93 8.50
CA LYS A 129 4.84 -13.06 8.92
C LYS A 129 6.15 -12.56 9.53
N SER A 130 6.87 -13.45 10.20
CA SER A 130 8.18 -13.13 10.78
C SER A 130 9.23 -12.73 9.73
N ASP A 131 9.12 -13.27 8.52
CA ASP A 131 9.93 -12.99 7.33
C ASP A 131 9.18 -12.18 6.28
N GLY A 132 8.01 -11.63 6.64
CA GLY A 132 7.19 -10.78 5.79
C GLY A 132 7.73 -9.36 5.69
N LYS A 133 7.28 -8.63 4.68
CA LYS A 133 7.71 -7.25 4.40
C LYS A 133 6.56 -6.26 4.31
N ILE A 134 6.83 -5.01 4.69
CA ILE A 134 5.94 -3.87 4.54
C ILE A 134 6.55 -2.93 3.49
N ALA A 135 5.85 -2.73 2.40
CA ALA A 135 6.26 -1.87 1.29
C ALA A 135 5.37 -0.63 1.24
N ILE A 136 5.95 0.54 1.38
CA ILE A 136 5.26 1.83 1.33
C ILE A 136 5.74 2.61 0.11
N MET A 137 4.81 2.99 -0.75
CA MET A 137 5.07 3.90 -1.86
C MET A 137 4.36 5.22 -1.62
N GLU A 138 5.11 6.32 -1.65
CA GLU A 138 4.59 7.65 -1.34
C GLU A 138 5.16 8.73 -2.26
N PHE A 139 4.45 9.86 -2.32
CA PHE A 139 4.92 11.06 -2.99
C PHE A 139 6.17 11.62 -2.33
N LYS A 140 7.15 11.99 -3.15
CA LYS A 140 8.29 12.78 -2.67
C LYS A 140 7.84 14.16 -2.16
N PRO A 141 8.46 14.71 -1.11
CA PRO A 141 8.19 16.06 -0.64
C PRO A 141 8.88 17.11 -1.52
N VAL A 142 8.51 17.13 -2.82
CA VAL A 142 9.01 18.07 -3.83
C VAL A 142 7.84 18.76 -4.51
N GLU A 143 8.05 19.96 -5.06
CA GLU A 143 7.00 20.71 -5.77
C GLU A 143 6.53 19.99 -7.03
N MET A 144 5.22 19.86 -7.19
CA MET A 144 4.56 19.33 -8.38
C MET A 144 3.09 19.79 -8.41
N ASP A 145 2.51 19.89 -9.61
CA ASP A 145 1.14 20.43 -9.82
C ASP A 145 0.02 19.44 -9.47
N TRP A 146 0.35 18.29 -8.88
CA TRP A 146 -0.59 17.21 -8.55
C TRP A 146 -0.15 16.43 -7.30
N GLY A 147 -1.04 15.57 -6.79
CA GLY A 147 -0.82 14.84 -5.54
C GLY A 147 -1.28 15.63 -4.32
N PRO A 148 -0.99 15.14 -3.12
CA PRO A 148 -1.35 15.80 -1.87
C PRO A 148 -0.52 17.08 -1.66
N PRO A 149 -0.98 18.03 -0.82
CA PRO A 149 -0.19 19.18 -0.42
C PRO A 149 1.19 18.78 0.11
N ILE A 150 2.22 19.60 -0.18
CA ILE A 150 3.62 19.27 0.14
C ILE A 150 3.86 19.10 1.65
N ASP A 151 3.14 19.85 2.48
CA ASP A 151 3.25 19.84 3.94
C ASP A 151 2.80 18.53 4.60
N ILE A 152 1.93 17.76 3.92
CA ILE A 152 1.52 16.43 4.39
C ILE A 152 2.34 15.30 3.80
N ARG A 153 3.15 15.54 2.76
CA ARG A 153 4.02 14.51 2.21
C ARG A 153 5.08 14.09 3.21
N ILE A 154 5.45 12.84 3.17
CA ILE A 154 6.45 12.23 4.06
C ILE A 154 7.65 11.83 3.23
N SER A 155 8.85 12.17 3.66
CA SER A 155 10.08 11.70 3.02
C SER A 155 10.39 10.24 3.42
N HIS A 156 11.14 9.52 2.58
CA HIS A 156 11.60 8.17 2.92
C HIS A 156 12.44 8.14 4.21
N ALA A 157 13.19 9.22 4.50
CA ALA A 157 13.99 9.32 5.72
C ALA A 157 13.10 9.48 6.97
N GLU A 158 11.97 10.22 6.87
CA GLU A 158 10.98 10.28 7.95
C GLU A 158 10.31 8.92 8.15
N LEU A 159 9.94 8.20 7.08
CA LEU A 159 9.37 6.85 7.20
C LEU A 159 10.36 5.88 7.83
N GLU A 160 11.63 5.89 7.41
CA GLU A 160 12.67 5.04 7.97
C GLU A 160 12.81 5.24 9.47
N LYS A 161 12.78 6.50 9.94
CA LYS A 161 12.79 6.79 11.37
C LYS A 161 11.54 6.30 12.07
N ILE A 162 10.34 6.61 11.52
CA ILE A 162 9.05 6.22 12.11
C ILE A 162 8.97 4.71 12.25
N PHE A 163 9.24 3.95 11.20
CA PHE A 163 9.17 2.48 11.22
C PHE A 163 10.27 1.86 12.09
N GLY A 164 11.47 2.47 12.12
CA GLY A 164 12.56 2.07 13.00
C GLY A 164 12.22 2.15 14.49
N ASP A 165 11.47 3.16 14.90
CA ASP A 165 10.99 3.30 16.30
C ASP A 165 10.06 2.13 16.72
N TYR A 166 9.54 1.35 15.76
CA TYR A 166 8.70 0.16 15.98
C TYR A 166 9.43 -1.17 15.72
N GLY A 167 10.76 -1.18 15.58
CA GLY A 167 11.56 -2.40 15.35
C GLY A 167 11.39 -2.95 13.93
N LEU A 168 11.24 -2.05 12.95
CA LEU A 168 11.16 -2.39 11.53
C LEU A 168 12.36 -1.78 10.79
N LYS A 169 13.18 -2.63 10.18
CA LYS A 169 14.41 -2.23 9.49
C LYS A 169 14.14 -2.04 8.01
N LYS A 170 14.63 -0.94 7.44
CA LYS A 170 14.63 -0.72 6.01
C LYS A 170 15.55 -1.74 5.31
N THR A 171 15.02 -2.47 4.33
CA THR A 171 15.75 -3.45 3.52
C THR A 171 15.88 -3.04 2.05
N TYR A 172 15.01 -2.15 1.56
CA TYR A 172 15.04 -1.66 0.18
C TYR A 172 14.58 -0.21 0.09
N LEU A 173 15.12 0.53 -0.88
CA LEU A 173 14.68 1.88 -1.25
C LEU A 173 14.89 2.11 -2.74
N ASN A 174 13.80 2.42 -3.46
CA ASN A 174 13.84 2.97 -4.81
C ASN A 174 13.31 4.41 -4.77
N VAL A 175 14.15 5.37 -5.12
CA VAL A 175 13.77 6.81 -5.21
C VAL A 175 13.51 7.25 -6.65
N ASP A 176 13.55 6.35 -7.62
CA ASP A 176 13.40 6.65 -9.04
C ASP A 176 12.22 5.87 -9.64
N ILE A 177 11.01 6.09 -9.07
CA ILE A 177 9.77 5.41 -9.43
C ILE A 177 8.61 6.40 -9.62
N GLY A 178 7.68 6.07 -10.50
CA GLY A 178 6.50 6.86 -10.81
C GLY A 178 6.72 7.86 -11.95
N LYS A 179 5.93 8.93 -11.99
CA LYS A 179 5.92 9.89 -13.10
C LYS A 179 7.12 10.84 -13.07
N ASP A 180 7.66 11.17 -14.26
CA ASP A 180 8.71 12.18 -14.41
C ASP A 180 8.22 13.57 -13.99
N ILE A 181 9.01 14.26 -13.18
CA ILE A 181 8.79 15.64 -12.71
C ILE A 181 10.10 16.43 -12.82
N GLY A 182 10.48 16.79 -14.03
CA GLY A 182 11.77 17.43 -14.31
C GLY A 182 12.92 16.42 -14.25
N GLU A 183 13.89 16.62 -13.36
CA GLU A 183 15.10 15.79 -13.25
C GLU A 183 14.91 14.57 -12.31
N THR A 184 13.72 14.35 -11.75
CA THR A 184 13.44 13.27 -10.81
C THR A 184 12.08 12.63 -11.07
N LYS A 185 11.81 11.49 -10.44
CA LYS A 185 10.50 10.85 -10.37
C LYS A 185 9.68 11.36 -9.19
N SER A 186 8.37 11.22 -9.29
CA SER A 186 7.38 11.76 -8.35
C SER A 186 7.29 11.02 -7.02
N HIS A 187 7.69 9.74 -7.00
CA HIS A 187 7.51 8.86 -5.85
C HIS A 187 8.82 8.22 -5.41
N TYR A 188 8.74 7.52 -4.29
CA TYR A 188 9.70 6.53 -3.83
C TYR A 188 8.96 5.32 -3.32
N LEU A 189 9.62 4.15 -3.36
CA LEU A 189 9.19 2.91 -2.74
C LEU A 189 10.22 2.52 -1.67
N ILE A 190 9.76 2.28 -0.45
CA ILE A 190 10.59 1.84 0.68
C ILE A 190 10.02 0.55 1.25
N ILE A 191 10.90 -0.43 1.56
CA ILE A 191 10.49 -1.72 2.14
C ILE A 191 11.14 -1.89 3.51
N PHE A 192 10.34 -2.39 4.44
CA PHE A 192 10.72 -2.71 5.81
C PHE A 192 10.46 -4.18 6.11
N GLU A 193 11.31 -4.75 6.97
CA GLU A 193 11.16 -6.09 7.54
C GLU A 193 11.34 -6.02 9.07
N LYS A 194 10.85 -7.02 9.79
CA LYS A 194 11.08 -7.14 11.23
C LYS A 194 12.57 -7.34 11.52
N GLU A 195 13.08 -6.70 12.60
CA GLU A 195 14.43 -6.90 13.10
C GLU A 195 14.63 -8.30 13.68
#